data_cddb610483a53b4eb3a6f422a9d721ca
#
_entry.id   cddb610483a53b4eb3a6f422a9d721ca
#
_cell.length_a   1.000
_cell.length_b   1.000
_cell.length_c   1.000
_cell.angle_alpha   90.00
_cell.angle_beta   90.00
_cell.angle_gamma   90.00
#
_symmetry.space_group_name_H-M   'P 1'
#
loop_
_entity.id
_entity.type
_entity.pdbx_description
1 polymer ?
#
loop_
_entity_poly.entity_id
_entity_poly.type
_entity_poly.pdbx_seq_one_letter_code
_entity_poly.pdbx_strand_id
1 'polypeptide(L)'
;MIKIDKKLINNLFDKAVASDRKRMNYDLRTSPNDGGQRMLNVLLPGTKVPIHRHPNSNENVLCLSGKLVEVLYEENSCNMTVGVETQDRAEGLLLKEYARILLDPSVGSYGCVVPAGVWHTVEVNEPAVIYEAKDGRYGEDGTETWGL
;
A
#
# COMPACT_ATOMS: atom_id res chain seq x y z
N MET A 1 -10.96 21.41 12.63
CA MET A 1 -11.52 20.02 12.70
C MET A 1 -11.77 19.54 11.27
N ILE A 2 -11.23 18.38 10.90
CA ILE A 2 -11.47 17.72 9.61
C ILE A 2 -12.65 16.76 9.79
N LYS A 3 -13.62 16.84 8.89
CA LYS A 3 -14.76 15.91 8.86
C LYS A 3 -14.60 14.99 7.65
N ILE A 4 -14.57 13.68 7.90
CA ILE A 4 -14.56 12.67 6.85
C ILE A 4 -16.03 12.39 6.47
N ASP A 5 -16.49 12.98 5.38
CA ASP A 5 -17.86 12.87 4.90
C ASP A 5 -17.91 12.73 3.37
N LYS A 6 -19.11 12.55 2.82
CA LYS A 6 -19.31 12.41 1.38
C LYS A 6 -18.74 13.56 0.56
N LYS A 7 -18.76 14.80 1.10
CA LYS A 7 -18.24 15.96 0.39
C LYS A 7 -16.73 15.87 0.21
N LEU A 8 -16.00 15.50 1.27
CA LEU A 8 -14.56 15.29 1.20
C LEU A 8 -14.23 14.13 0.26
N ILE A 9 -14.91 13.00 0.42
CA ILE A 9 -14.67 11.80 -0.41
C ILE A 9 -14.94 12.09 -1.89
N ASN A 10 -16.06 12.73 -2.24
CA ASN A 10 -16.37 13.07 -3.64
C ASN A 10 -15.31 14.02 -4.25
N ASN A 11 -14.84 15.01 -3.49
CA ASN A 11 -13.76 15.89 -3.97
C ASN A 11 -12.46 15.11 -4.25
N LEU A 12 -12.16 14.12 -3.43
CA LEU A 12 -10.99 13.25 -3.66
C LEU A 12 -11.19 12.34 -4.87
N PHE A 13 -12.41 11.84 -5.10
CA PHE A 13 -12.75 11.08 -6.31
C PHE A 13 -12.54 11.91 -7.57
N ASP A 14 -13.05 13.14 -7.61
CA ASP A 14 -12.89 14.04 -8.77
C ASP A 14 -11.40 14.27 -9.07
N LYS A 15 -10.58 14.45 -8.04
CA LYS A 15 -9.13 14.60 -8.17
C LYS A 15 -8.45 13.32 -8.61
N ALA A 16 -8.89 12.15 -8.13
CA ALA A 16 -8.35 10.86 -8.54
C ALA A 16 -8.64 10.56 -10.01
N VAL A 17 -9.85 10.92 -10.49
CA VAL A 17 -10.24 10.81 -11.91
C VAL A 17 -9.36 11.67 -12.80
N ALA A 18 -9.04 12.90 -12.36
CA ALA A 18 -8.18 13.84 -13.08
C ALA A 18 -6.68 13.50 -12.97
N SER A 19 -6.30 12.55 -12.12
CA SER A 19 -4.91 12.16 -11.90
C SER A 19 -4.49 11.03 -12.85
N ASP A 20 -3.33 11.17 -13.51
CA ASP A 20 -2.72 10.11 -14.31
C ASP A 20 -2.43 8.85 -13.49
N ARG A 21 -2.22 9.02 -12.18
CA ARG A 21 -2.00 7.93 -11.23
C ARG A 21 -3.26 7.17 -10.87
N LYS A 22 -4.45 7.70 -11.24
CA LYS A 22 -5.78 7.15 -10.89
C LYS A 22 -5.95 6.94 -9.38
N ARG A 23 -5.36 7.84 -8.59
CA ARG A 23 -5.50 7.88 -7.13
C ARG A 23 -5.25 9.27 -6.59
N MET A 24 -5.84 9.54 -5.43
CA MET A 24 -5.64 10.78 -4.68
C MET A 24 -5.59 10.49 -3.20
N ASN A 25 -4.57 10.99 -2.53
CA ASN A 25 -4.45 10.94 -1.08
C ASN A 25 -4.85 12.26 -0.41
N TYR A 26 -5.21 12.18 0.85
CA TYR A 26 -5.49 13.32 1.70
C TYR A 26 -4.85 13.11 3.07
N ASP A 27 -3.87 13.93 3.42
CA ASP A 27 -3.18 13.88 4.71
C ASP A 27 -4.11 14.39 5.82
N LEU A 28 -4.31 13.57 6.84
CA LEU A 28 -5.15 13.88 8.00
C LEU A 28 -4.34 14.41 9.19
N ARG A 29 -3.04 14.53 9.06
CA ARG A 29 -2.22 15.17 10.11
C ARG A 29 -2.63 16.61 10.29
N THR A 30 -2.62 17.06 11.53
CA THR A 30 -3.00 18.42 11.90
C THR A 30 -1.80 19.32 12.20
N SER A 31 -0.60 18.76 12.23
CA SER A 31 0.64 19.46 12.48
C SER A 31 1.80 18.86 11.68
N PRO A 32 2.75 19.68 11.19
CA PRO A 32 4.00 19.18 10.60
C PRO A 32 4.84 18.35 11.57
N ASN A 33 4.66 18.55 12.88
CA ASN A 33 5.37 17.82 13.93
C ASN A 33 4.71 16.48 14.30
N ASP A 34 3.56 16.16 13.68
CA ASP A 34 2.89 14.89 13.91
C ASP A 34 3.70 13.76 13.27
N GLY A 35 4.28 12.91 14.10
CA GLY A 35 5.19 11.84 13.69
C GLY A 35 4.49 10.61 13.09
N GLY A 36 3.16 10.55 13.12
CA GLY A 36 2.39 9.44 12.56
C GLY A 36 1.79 9.79 11.20
N GLN A 37 1.84 8.88 10.23
CA GLN A 37 1.08 9.01 8.99
C GLN A 37 -0.37 8.63 9.24
N ARG A 38 -1.29 9.44 8.78
CA ARG A 38 -2.72 9.17 8.75
C ARG A 38 -3.29 9.79 7.49
N MET A 39 -3.80 8.98 6.58
CA MET A 39 -4.33 9.52 5.33
C MET A 39 -5.54 8.75 4.81
N LEU A 40 -6.34 9.44 4.03
CA LEU A 40 -7.33 8.83 3.15
C LEU A 40 -6.71 8.64 1.78
N ASN A 41 -7.00 7.52 1.14
CA ASN A 41 -6.68 7.28 -0.26
C ASN A 41 -7.96 6.91 -1.02
N VAL A 42 -8.21 7.62 -2.10
CA VAL A 42 -9.17 7.21 -3.13
C VAL A 42 -8.37 6.54 -4.24
N LEU A 43 -8.75 5.31 -4.55
CA LEU A 43 -8.09 4.45 -5.52
C LEU A 43 -9.08 4.05 -6.60
N LEU A 44 -8.70 4.20 -7.86
CA LEU A 44 -9.52 3.84 -9.01
C LEU A 44 -8.95 2.62 -9.75
N PRO A 45 -9.77 1.86 -10.47
CA PRO A 45 -9.30 0.76 -11.31
C PRO A 45 -8.19 1.19 -12.26
N GLY A 46 -7.14 0.36 -12.32
CA GLY A 46 -5.95 0.62 -13.12
C GLY A 46 -4.93 1.54 -12.45
N THR A 47 -5.14 1.96 -11.18
CA THR A 47 -4.05 2.53 -10.37
C THR A 47 -2.97 1.48 -10.16
N LYS A 48 -1.70 1.93 -10.20
CA LYS A 48 -0.54 1.06 -9.93
C LYS A 48 0.15 1.57 -8.67
N VAL A 49 0.06 0.81 -7.58
CA VAL A 49 0.84 1.04 -6.38
C VAL A 49 2.08 0.15 -6.47
N PRO A 50 3.30 0.71 -6.43
CA PRO A 50 4.50 -0.12 -6.43
C PRO A 50 4.51 -1.08 -5.24
N ILE A 51 5.11 -2.26 -5.41
CA ILE A 51 5.38 -3.14 -4.27
C ILE A 51 6.38 -2.43 -3.37
N HIS A 52 6.05 -2.31 -2.08
CA HIS A 52 6.85 -1.59 -1.10
C HIS A 52 6.73 -2.23 0.28
N ARG A 53 7.58 -1.79 1.21
CA ARG A 53 7.50 -2.17 2.62
C ARG A 53 7.84 -1.00 3.53
N HIS A 54 7.36 -1.09 4.77
CA HIS A 54 7.68 -0.17 5.86
C HIS A 54 8.50 -0.91 6.91
N PRO A 55 9.84 -0.81 6.90
CA PRO A 55 10.69 -1.62 7.78
C PRO A 55 10.44 -1.39 9.26
N ASN A 56 10.03 -0.17 9.62
CA ASN A 56 10.00 0.29 11.00
C ASN A 56 8.59 0.42 11.60
N SER A 57 7.54 0.14 10.83
CA SER A 57 6.16 0.32 11.28
C SER A 57 5.22 -0.70 10.66
N ASN A 58 4.26 -1.16 11.45
CA ASN A 58 3.07 -1.80 10.90
C ASN A 58 2.23 -0.75 10.18
N GLU A 59 1.54 -1.15 9.13
CA GLU A 59 0.55 -0.33 8.45
C GLU A 59 -0.86 -0.85 8.71
N ASN A 60 -1.74 0.04 9.17
CA ASN A 60 -3.15 -0.26 9.37
C ASN A 60 -3.92 0.24 8.15
N VAL A 61 -4.64 -0.65 7.49
CA VAL A 61 -5.47 -0.34 6.32
C VAL A 61 -6.91 -0.68 6.64
N LEU A 62 -7.80 0.32 6.52
CA LEU A 62 -9.25 0.14 6.65
C LEU A 62 -9.93 0.53 5.34
N CYS A 63 -10.75 -0.34 4.78
CA CYS A 63 -11.60 -0.02 3.65
C CYS A 63 -12.88 0.67 4.14
N LEU A 64 -13.07 1.92 3.75
CA LEU A 64 -14.24 2.71 4.13
C LEU A 64 -15.40 2.53 3.14
N SER A 65 -15.10 2.30 1.87
CA SER A 65 -16.09 2.00 0.83
C SER A 65 -15.43 1.39 -0.41
N GLY A 66 -16.22 0.68 -1.21
CA GLY A 66 -15.74 -0.09 -2.34
C GLY A 66 -15.02 -1.35 -1.90
N LYS A 67 -14.10 -1.84 -2.73
CA LYS A 67 -13.30 -3.01 -2.40
C LYS A 67 -11.94 -3.00 -3.09
N LEU A 68 -10.96 -3.63 -2.46
CA LEU A 68 -9.61 -3.84 -2.99
C LEU A 68 -9.03 -5.12 -2.40
N VAL A 69 -7.91 -5.54 -2.98
CA VAL A 69 -7.15 -6.70 -2.47
C VAL A 69 -5.78 -6.20 -2.00
N GLU A 70 -5.45 -6.46 -0.74
CA GLU A 70 -4.09 -6.33 -0.22
C GLU A 70 -3.30 -7.58 -0.60
N VAL A 71 -2.15 -7.41 -1.24
CA VAL A 71 -1.29 -8.50 -1.71
C VAL A 71 0.04 -8.46 -0.97
N LEU A 72 0.38 -9.57 -0.31
CA LEU A 72 1.58 -9.69 0.52
C LEU A 72 2.60 -10.62 -0.13
N TYR A 73 3.88 -10.25 -0.01
CA TYR A 73 4.99 -10.99 -0.63
C TYR A 73 6.06 -11.34 0.39
N GLU A 74 6.69 -12.49 0.20
CA GLU A 74 7.90 -12.93 0.90
C GLU A 74 9.11 -12.89 -0.02
N GLU A 75 10.29 -12.67 0.55
CA GLU A 75 11.56 -12.76 -0.15
C GLU A 75 11.97 -14.23 -0.29
N ASN A 76 12.16 -14.68 -1.52
CA ASN A 76 12.75 -15.99 -1.82
C ASN A 76 14.16 -15.79 -2.36
N SER A 77 15.15 -16.38 -1.67
CA SER A 77 16.48 -16.56 -2.24
C SER A 77 16.43 -17.70 -3.27
N CYS A 78 16.52 -17.38 -4.54
CA CYS A 78 16.67 -18.37 -5.57
C CYS A 78 18.11 -18.90 -5.53
N ASN A 79 18.35 -20.03 -4.86
CA ASN A 79 19.56 -20.80 -5.06
C ASN A 79 19.48 -21.47 -6.45
N MET A 80 19.87 -20.77 -7.48
CA MET A 80 20.12 -21.40 -8.77
C MET A 80 21.40 -22.22 -8.68
N THR A 81 21.29 -23.47 -8.25
CA THR A 81 22.28 -24.50 -8.53
C THR A 81 22.15 -24.89 -10.01
N VAL A 82 22.74 -24.11 -10.88
CA VAL A 82 23.08 -24.57 -12.24
C VAL A 82 24.59 -24.87 -12.20
N GLY A 83 24.92 -26.12 -12.33
CA GLY A 83 26.29 -26.53 -12.48
C GLY A 83 26.88 -25.99 -13.77
N VAL A 84 27.64 -24.92 -13.68
CA VAL A 84 28.76 -24.52 -14.52
C VAL A 84 29.49 -23.41 -13.76
N GLU A 85 30.82 -23.62 -13.60
CA GLU A 85 31.75 -22.63 -13.05
C GLU A 85 31.77 -21.36 -13.92
N THR A 86 31.10 -20.31 -13.48
CA THR A 86 31.42 -18.92 -13.91
C THR A 86 31.23 -18.01 -12.69
N GLN A 87 32.31 -17.27 -12.44
CA GLN A 87 32.42 -16.24 -11.42
C GLN A 87 31.51 -15.04 -11.81
N ASP A 88 30.24 -15.07 -11.41
CA ASP A 88 29.36 -13.92 -11.23
C ASP A 88 28.03 -14.44 -10.68
N ARG A 89 27.98 -14.58 -9.36
CA ARG A 89 26.72 -14.88 -8.64
C ARG A 89 25.95 -13.58 -8.48
N ALA A 90 25.08 -13.27 -9.41
CA ALA A 90 23.96 -12.38 -9.12
C ALA A 90 22.94 -13.17 -8.27
N GLU A 91 23.01 -13.05 -6.95
CA GLU A 91 21.93 -13.50 -6.07
C GLU A 91 20.70 -12.64 -6.39
N GLY A 92 19.83 -13.13 -7.27
CA GLY A 92 18.56 -12.50 -7.57
C GLY A 92 17.58 -12.76 -6.43
N LEU A 93 17.34 -11.77 -5.59
CA LEU A 93 16.23 -11.79 -4.66
C LEU A 93 14.94 -11.74 -5.47
N LEU A 94 14.04 -12.71 -5.26
CA LEU A 94 12.72 -12.75 -5.92
C LEU A 94 11.63 -12.57 -4.87
N LEU A 95 10.57 -11.83 -5.22
CA LEU A 95 9.37 -11.77 -4.42
C LEU A 95 8.39 -12.87 -4.87
N LYS A 96 7.83 -13.56 -3.89
CA LYS A 96 6.77 -14.53 -4.08
C LYS A 96 5.54 -14.09 -3.31
N GLU A 97 4.42 -13.98 -4.00
CA GLU A 97 3.14 -13.76 -3.35
C GLU A 97 2.80 -14.92 -2.42
N TYR A 98 2.41 -14.62 -1.17
CA TYR A 98 2.00 -15.64 -0.21
C TYR A 98 0.60 -15.42 0.37
N ALA A 99 0.06 -14.20 0.25
CA ALA A 99 -1.29 -13.91 0.74
C ALA A 99 -1.99 -12.84 -0.09
N ARG A 100 -3.31 -12.99 -0.21
CA ARG A 100 -4.23 -12.02 -0.79
C ARG A 100 -5.38 -11.82 0.19
N ILE A 101 -5.62 -10.58 0.59
CA ILE A 101 -6.63 -10.23 1.58
C ILE A 101 -7.65 -9.30 0.90
N LEU A 102 -8.86 -9.81 0.69
CA LEU A 102 -9.96 -8.98 0.20
C LEU A 102 -10.41 -8.04 1.32
N LEU A 103 -10.42 -6.75 1.05
CA LEU A 103 -11.02 -5.73 1.89
C LEU A 103 -12.30 -5.25 1.21
N ASP A 104 -13.43 -5.61 1.79
CA ASP A 104 -14.77 -5.31 1.30
C ASP A 104 -15.74 -5.21 2.48
N PRO A 105 -16.12 -4.00 2.89
CA PRO A 105 -17.05 -3.80 4.02
C PRO A 105 -18.42 -4.46 3.81
N SER A 106 -18.85 -4.65 2.55
CA SER A 106 -20.17 -5.24 2.26
C SER A 106 -20.28 -6.70 2.65
N VAL A 107 -19.13 -7.39 2.77
CA VAL A 107 -19.05 -8.80 3.22
C VAL A 107 -18.43 -8.95 4.60
N GLY A 108 -18.22 -7.83 5.33
CA GLY A 108 -17.66 -7.83 6.67
C GLY A 108 -16.14 -7.91 6.76
N SER A 109 -15.41 -7.69 5.66
CA SER A 109 -13.95 -7.62 5.61
C SER A 109 -13.51 -6.15 5.58
N TYR A 110 -13.27 -5.58 6.75
CA TYR A 110 -13.11 -4.13 6.89
C TYR A 110 -11.67 -3.62 6.72
N GLY A 111 -10.67 -4.44 6.99
CA GLY A 111 -9.29 -3.98 6.95
C GLY A 111 -8.29 -5.04 7.37
N CYS A 112 -7.03 -4.68 7.34
CA CYS A 112 -5.94 -5.52 7.82
C CYS A 112 -4.83 -4.69 8.45
N VAL A 113 -3.90 -5.38 9.10
CA VAL A 113 -2.63 -4.81 9.57
C VAL A 113 -1.52 -5.51 8.80
N VAL A 114 -0.79 -4.75 7.99
CA VAL A 114 0.42 -5.23 7.32
C VAL A 114 1.58 -5.11 8.31
N PRO A 115 2.26 -6.21 8.68
CA PRO A 115 3.38 -6.14 9.62
C PRO A 115 4.57 -5.37 9.07
N ALA A 116 5.35 -4.77 9.97
CA ALA A 116 6.60 -4.12 9.62
C ALA A 116 7.52 -5.05 8.80
N GLY A 117 8.12 -4.51 7.74
CA GLY A 117 9.05 -5.24 6.88
C GLY A 117 8.40 -6.14 5.81
N VAL A 118 7.09 -6.32 5.82
CA VAL A 118 6.39 -7.15 4.82
C VAL A 118 6.21 -6.37 3.52
N TRP A 119 6.68 -6.94 2.42
CA TRP A 119 6.45 -6.42 1.08
C TRP A 119 4.98 -6.56 0.69
N HIS A 120 4.38 -5.48 0.21
CA HIS A 120 2.96 -5.48 -0.13
C HIS A 120 2.63 -4.47 -1.22
N THR A 121 1.44 -4.64 -1.77
CA THR A 121 0.79 -3.71 -2.70
C THR A 121 -0.73 -3.90 -2.64
N VAL A 122 -1.48 -3.03 -3.31
CA VAL A 122 -2.92 -3.17 -3.48
C VAL A 122 -3.29 -3.37 -4.94
N GLU A 123 -4.27 -4.23 -5.17
CA GLU A 123 -4.95 -4.38 -6.46
C GLU A 123 -6.36 -3.82 -6.37
N VAL A 124 -6.69 -2.94 -7.31
CA VAL A 124 -7.94 -2.19 -7.31
C VAL A 124 -8.69 -2.47 -8.60
N ASN A 125 -9.76 -3.28 -8.51
CA ASN A 125 -10.64 -3.62 -9.63
C ASN A 125 -11.95 -2.83 -9.63
N GLU A 126 -12.31 -2.25 -8.50
CA GLU A 126 -13.43 -1.34 -8.31
C GLU A 126 -12.97 -0.12 -7.52
N PRO A 127 -13.61 1.06 -7.68
CA PRO A 127 -13.25 2.23 -6.90
C PRO A 127 -13.31 1.94 -5.40
N ALA A 128 -12.27 2.32 -4.68
CA ALA A 128 -12.16 2.10 -3.24
C ALA A 128 -11.69 3.36 -2.51
N VAL A 129 -12.12 3.48 -1.27
CA VAL A 129 -11.65 4.49 -0.31
C VAL A 129 -11.08 3.77 0.88
N ILE A 130 -9.82 4.03 1.18
CA ILE A 130 -9.15 3.44 2.34
C ILE A 130 -8.64 4.54 3.28
N TYR A 131 -8.54 4.18 4.55
CA TYR A 131 -7.78 4.90 5.56
C TYR A 131 -6.53 4.10 5.90
N GLU A 132 -5.39 4.76 5.82
CA GLU A 132 -4.09 4.19 6.19
C GLU A 132 -3.49 4.93 7.36
N ALA A 133 -2.89 4.18 8.29
CA ALA A 133 -2.16 4.72 9.43
C ALA A 133 -0.92 3.90 9.75
N LYS A 134 0.18 4.59 9.99
CA LYS A 134 1.45 4.00 10.43
C LYS A 134 2.31 5.02 11.19
N ASP A 135 3.31 4.53 11.89
CA ASP A 135 4.31 5.39 12.52
C ASP A 135 5.29 5.92 11.46
N GLY A 136 5.88 7.08 11.76
CA GLY A 136 6.77 7.77 10.84
C GLY A 136 6.03 8.66 9.83
N ARG A 137 6.73 9.70 9.36
CA ARG A 137 6.20 10.60 8.34
C ARG A 137 6.37 10.00 6.95
N TYR A 138 5.42 10.30 6.06
CA TYR A 138 5.56 9.93 4.66
C TYR A 138 6.87 10.47 4.07
N GLY A 139 7.69 9.59 3.48
CA GLY A 139 8.99 9.92 2.90
C GLY A 139 10.16 10.01 3.89
N GLU A 140 9.90 9.94 5.21
CA GLU A 140 10.92 9.94 6.26
C GLU A 140 10.90 8.65 7.10
N ASP A 141 10.01 7.74 6.82
CA ASP A 141 9.72 6.50 7.56
C ASP A 141 10.58 5.30 7.14
N GLY A 142 11.48 5.50 6.18
CA GLY A 142 12.33 4.44 5.63
C GLY A 142 11.60 3.50 4.68
N THR A 143 10.47 3.90 4.12
CA THR A 143 9.76 3.11 3.11
C THR A 143 10.69 2.72 1.97
N GLU A 144 10.71 1.43 1.66
CA GLU A 144 11.47 0.84 0.56
C GLU A 144 10.53 0.41 -0.55
N THR A 145 10.95 0.60 -1.80
CA THR A 145 10.20 0.20 -2.99
C THR A 145 10.96 -0.90 -3.74
N TRP A 146 10.28 -1.96 -4.11
CA TRP A 146 10.89 -3.08 -4.82
C TRP A 146 11.31 -2.67 -6.24
N GLY A 147 12.55 -2.98 -6.59
CA GLY A 147 13.10 -2.70 -7.92
C GLY A 147 13.62 -1.27 -8.13
N LEU A 148 13.72 -0.48 -7.06
CA LEU A 148 14.33 0.86 -7.07
C LEU A 148 15.57 0.89 -6.20
#